data_4b771beeefc9b9fcc144db44e072d34e
#
_entry.id   4b771beeefc9b9fcc144db44e072d34e
#
_cell.length_a   1.000
_cell.length_b   1.000
_cell.length_c   1.000
_cell.angle_alpha   90.00
_cell.angle_beta   90.00
_cell.angle_gamma   90.00
#
_symmetry.space_group_name_H-M   'P 1'
#
loop_
_entity.id
_entity.type
_entity.pdbx_description
1 polymer ?
#
loop_
_entity_poly.entity_id
_entity_poly.type
_entity_poly.pdbx_seq_one_letter_code
_entity_poly.pdbx_strand_id
1 'polypeptide(L)'
;MRVALTGTPGVGKTTLSAVAARHGWRIVDVKAWAAKEGCVVGRDEADEADVIDTKRLSRKVAPDDGSKILYEGHLSHELPLDAAWVIRLDPEELARRLASRGYPTAKVRENFEAEAIDIILQEALARFPRLVQRDGTRRSPEALYKAFADVGLESLKAPDLEPVDWTDRL
;
A
#
# COMPACT_ATOMS: atom_id res chain seq x y z
N MET A 1 -14.09 -5.14 9.36
CA MET A 1 -13.46 -5.22 8.02
C MET A 1 -12.01 -4.77 8.10
N ARG A 2 -11.07 -5.57 7.58
CA ARG A 2 -9.62 -5.36 7.61
C ARG A 2 -9.15 -5.12 6.18
N VAL A 3 -8.53 -3.98 5.92
CA VAL A 3 -8.14 -3.53 4.57
C VAL A 3 -6.63 -3.32 4.49
N ALA A 4 -6.00 -3.85 3.47
CA ALA A 4 -4.63 -3.51 3.13
C ALA A 4 -4.58 -2.13 2.46
N LEU A 5 -3.73 -1.24 2.93
CA LEU A 5 -3.36 -0.02 2.22
C LEU A 5 -1.94 -0.19 1.69
N THR A 6 -1.83 -0.46 0.40
CA THR A 6 -0.56 -0.82 -0.25
C THR A 6 -0.24 0.09 -1.43
N GLY A 7 0.92 -0.12 -2.02
CA GLY A 7 1.50 0.63 -3.14
C GLY A 7 2.99 0.84 -2.93
N THR A 8 3.69 1.24 -3.95
CA THR A 8 5.15 1.46 -3.95
C THR A 8 5.59 2.41 -2.83
N PRO A 9 6.78 2.24 -2.23
CA PRO A 9 7.31 3.23 -1.30
C PRO A 9 7.27 4.64 -1.88
N GLY A 10 6.72 5.62 -1.15
CA GLY A 10 6.64 7.01 -1.63
C GLY A 10 5.31 7.47 -2.22
N VAL A 11 4.38 6.57 -2.58
CA VAL A 11 3.08 6.93 -3.20
C VAL A 11 2.12 7.71 -2.31
N GLY A 12 2.35 7.74 -0.97
CA GLY A 12 1.53 8.54 -0.05
C GLY A 12 0.62 7.75 0.90
N LYS A 13 0.91 6.47 1.14
CA LYS A 13 0.15 5.62 2.06
C LYS A 13 -0.05 6.23 3.45
N THR A 14 1.03 6.69 4.08
CA THR A 14 1.00 7.29 5.42
C THR A 14 0.14 8.57 5.46
N THR A 15 0.17 9.35 4.40
CA THR A 15 -0.68 10.54 4.30
C THR A 15 -2.15 10.16 4.19
N LEU A 16 -2.47 9.16 3.37
CA LEU A 16 -3.84 8.67 3.23
C LEU A 16 -4.35 8.01 4.51
N SER A 17 -3.51 7.22 5.19
CA SER A 17 -3.89 6.57 6.46
C SER A 17 -4.21 7.59 7.55
N ALA A 18 -3.49 8.73 7.59
CA ALA A 18 -3.81 9.82 8.51
C ALA A 18 -5.19 10.46 8.21
N VAL A 19 -5.58 10.56 6.94
CA VAL A 19 -6.94 10.97 6.56
C VAL A 19 -7.96 9.92 7.01
N ALA A 20 -7.71 8.65 6.69
CA ALA A 20 -8.61 7.55 7.08
C ALA A 20 -8.85 7.48 8.59
N ALA A 21 -7.81 7.73 9.40
CA ALA A 21 -7.93 7.78 10.85
C ALA A 21 -8.95 8.82 11.33
N ARG A 22 -9.00 10.00 10.70
CA ARG A 22 -10.02 11.03 10.99
C ARG A 22 -11.44 10.59 10.63
N HIS A 23 -11.56 9.59 9.77
CA HIS A 23 -12.84 8.98 9.37
C HIS A 23 -13.14 7.65 10.10
N GLY A 24 -12.51 7.42 11.25
CA GLY A 24 -12.82 6.31 12.14
C GLY A 24 -12.12 4.98 11.80
N TRP A 25 -11.12 4.97 10.92
CA TRP A 25 -10.28 3.81 10.71
C TRP A 25 -9.23 3.68 11.82
N ARG A 26 -9.06 2.48 12.35
CA ARG A 26 -7.89 2.12 13.15
C ARG A 26 -6.73 1.81 12.23
N ILE A 27 -5.61 2.49 12.39
CA ILE A 27 -4.43 2.32 11.53
C ILE A 27 -3.44 1.37 12.20
N VAL A 28 -2.95 0.41 11.43
CA VAL A 28 -1.85 -0.48 11.81
C VAL A 28 -0.71 -0.26 10.82
N ASP A 29 0.36 0.37 11.28
CA ASP A 29 1.63 0.44 10.53
C ASP A 29 2.26 -0.95 10.54
N VAL A 30 2.30 -1.60 9.37
CA VAL A 30 2.75 -3.00 9.22
C VAL A 30 4.21 -3.16 9.63
N LYS A 31 5.07 -2.19 9.32
CA LYS A 31 6.50 -2.24 9.68
C LYS A 31 6.67 -2.14 11.20
N ALA A 32 6.06 -1.16 11.83
CA ALA A 32 6.12 -0.98 13.28
C ALA A 32 5.50 -2.17 14.02
N TRP A 33 4.39 -2.69 13.51
CA TRP A 33 3.73 -3.87 14.07
C TRP A 33 4.60 -5.12 13.94
N ALA A 34 5.23 -5.36 12.78
CA ALA A 34 6.16 -6.48 12.58
C ALA A 34 7.34 -6.44 13.56
N ALA A 35 7.90 -5.26 13.79
CA ALA A 35 8.96 -5.08 14.76
C ALA A 35 8.50 -5.42 16.19
N LYS A 36 7.33 -4.93 16.61
CA LYS A 36 6.73 -5.22 17.91
C LYS A 36 6.47 -6.72 18.12
N GLU A 37 6.03 -7.40 17.06
CA GLU A 37 5.69 -8.82 17.09
C GLU A 37 6.90 -9.75 16.90
N GLY A 38 8.11 -9.21 16.76
CA GLY A 38 9.34 -9.99 16.53
C GLY A 38 9.34 -10.70 15.18
N CYS A 39 8.69 -10.12 14.17
CA CYS A 39 8.62 -10.66 12.82
C CYS A 39 9.64 -10.01 11.86
N VAL A 40 10.53 -9.16 12.35
CA VAL A 40 11.72 -8.70 11.61
C VAL A 40 12.79 -9.79 11.76
N VAL A 41 13.20 -10.39 10.63
CA VAL A 41 14.12 -11.54 10.60
C VAL A 41 15.51 -11.20 10.10
N GLY A 42 15.73 -9.98 9.66
CA GLY A 42 17.00 -9.49 9.17
C GLY A 42 16.92 -8.06 8.69
N ARG A 43 18.03 -7.57 8.20
CA ARG A 43 18.14 -6.31 7.49
C ARG A 43 18.79 -6.57 6.14
N ASP A 44 18.17 -6.11 5.08
CA ASP A 44 18.79 -6.05 3.77
C ASP A 44 19.73 -4.85 3.74
N GLU A 45 21.03 -5.14 3.68
CA GLU A 45 22.07 -4.09 3.69
C GLU A 45 22.08 -3.28 2.38
N ALA A 46 21.72 -3.90 1.26
CA ALA A 46 21.65 -3.23 -0.04
C ALA A 46 20.49 -2.23 -0.07
N ASP A 47 19.38 -2.59 0.54
CA ASP A 47 18.16 -1.81 0.57
C ASP A 47 17.99 -0.96 1.82
N GLU A 48 18.88 -1.13 2.80
CA GLU A 48 18.76 -0.55 4.14
C GLU A 48 17.37 -0.78 4.78
N ALA A 49 16.74 -1.88 4.40
CA ALA A 49 15.35 -2.20 4.77
C ALA A 49 15.28 -3.42 5.71
N ASP A 50 14.29 -3.40 6.61
CA ASP A 50 14.01 -4.54 7.45
C ASP A 50 13.33 -5.64 6.65
N VAL A 51 13.84 -6.88 6.76
CA VAL A 51 13.22 -8.07 6.16
C VAL A 51 12.15 -8.59 7.12
N ILE A 52 10.89 -8.57 6.66
CA ILE A 52 9.73 -8.97 7.46
C ILE A 52 9.30 -10.38 7.04
N ASP A 53 9.17 -11.27 8.03
CA ASP A 53 8.51 -12.58 7.86
C ASP A 53 6.99 -12.37 7.81
N THR A 54 6.47 -12.12 6.61
CA THR A 54 5.05 -11.88 6.37
C THR A 54 4.19 -13.12 6.65
N LYS A 55 4.73 -14.33 6.51
CA LYS A 55 4.03 -15.58 6.86
C LYS A 55 3.82 -15.70 8.38
N ARG A 56 4.84 -15.35 9.16
CA ARG A 56 4.73 -15.33 10.62
C ARG A 56 3.80 -14.19 11.07
N LEU A 57 3.91 -13.02 10.47
CA LEU A 57 3.06 -11.86 10.76
C LEU A 57 1.58 -12.13 10.43
N SER A 58 1.32 -12.83 9.34
CA SER A 58 -0.04 -13.23 8.91
C SER A 58 -0.81 -14.01 9.99
N ARG A 59 -0.12 -14.84 10.78
CA ARG A 59 -0.73 -15.60 11.88
C ARG A 59 -1.15 -14.73 13.07
N LYS A 60 -0.71 -13.47 13.09
CA LYS A 60 -0.98 -12.50 14.16
C LYS A 60 -2.04 -11.47 13.77
N VAL A 61 -2.54 -11.54 12.54
CA VAL A 61 -3.66 -10.69 12.11
C VAL A 61 -4.87 -11.00 12.99
N ALA A 62 -5.41 -9.96 13.64
CA ALA A 62 -6.57 -10.11 14.50
C ALA A 62 -7.80 -10.61 13.72
N PRO A 63 -8.68 -11.42 14.34
CA PRO A 63 -9.97 -11.75 13.77
C PRO A 63 -10.75 -10.47 13.41
N ASP A 64 -11.67 -10.59 12.47
CA ASP A 64 -12.59 -9.48 12.17
C ASP A 64 -13.60 -9.34 13.33
N ASP A 65 -13.53 -8.23 14.03
CA ASP A 65 -14.39 -7.84 15.15
C ASP A 65 -15.46 -6.82 14.73
N GLY A 66 -15.65 -6.63 13.42
CA GLY A 66 -16.55 -5.62 12.86
C GLY A 66 -15.97 -4.21 12.80
N SER A 67 -14.79 -3.96 13.39
CA SER A 67 -14.14 -2.66 13.30
C SER A 67 -13.51 -2.43 11.92
N LYS A 68 -13.32 -1.14 11.56
CA LYS A 68 -12.61 -0.74 10.36
C LYS A 68 -11.11 -0.62 10.67
N ILE A 69 -10.30 -1.53 10.13
CA ILE A 69 -8.85 -1.54 10.36
C ILE A 69 -8.13 -1.41 9.01
N LEU A 70 -7.23 -0.45 8.92
CA LEU A 70 -6.39 -0.21 7.76
C LEU A 70 -4.95 -0.61 8.11
N TYR A 71 -4.45 -1.66 7.46
CA TYR A 71 -3.07 -2.12 7.58
C TYR A 71 -2.23 -1.38 6.52
N GLU A 72 -1.43 -0.43 6.95
CA GLU A 72 -0.62 0.42 6.07
C GLU A 72 0.79 -0.11 5.91
N GLY A 73 1.23 -0.29 4.67
CA GLY A 73 2.60 -0.67 4.33
C GLY A 73 2.70 -1.27 2.94
N HIS A 74 3.89 -1.23 2.35
CA HIS A 74 4.11 -1.78 1.01
C HIS A 74 3.94 -3.31 0.94
N LEU A 75 4.06 -4.02 2.09
CA LEU A 75 3.83 -5.46 2.22
C LEU A 75 2.43 -5.81 2.76
N SER A 76 1.56 -4.83 3.01
CA SER A 76 0.26 -5.09 3.63
C SER A 76 -0.63 -6.01 2.77
N HIS A 77 -0.45 -6.02 1.46
CA HIS A 77 -1.16 -6.91 0.54
C HIS A 77 -0.75 -8.39 0.67
N GLU A 78 0.33 -8.70 1.39
CA GLU A 78 0.72 -10.07 1.69
C GLU A 78 -0.04 -10.68 2.88
N LEU A 79 -0.73 -9.84 3.66
CA LEU A 79 -1.47 -10.27 4.85
C LEU A 79 -2.87 -10.81 4.48
N PRO A 80 -3.43 -11.75 5.25
CA PRO A 80 -4.76 -12.32 5.02
C PRO A 80 -5.86 -11.35 5.50
N LEU A 81 -6.11 -10.32 4.71
CA LEU A 81 -7.08 -9.27 4.99
C LEU A 81 -8.32 -9.43 4.09
N ASP A 82 -9.34 -8.63 4.31
CA ASP A 82 -10.65 -8.81 3.67
C ASP A 82 -10.72 -8.09 2.31
N ALA A 83 -9.94 -7.04 2.12
CA ALA A 83 -9.90 -6.22 0.91
C ALA A 83 -8.57 -5.44 0.80
N ALA A 84 -8.34 -4.79 -0.34
CA ALA A 84 -7.17 -3.95 -0.55
C ALA A 84 -7.52 -2.60 -1.18
N TRP A 85 -6.84 -1.56 -0.73
CA TRP A 85 -6.69 -0.26 -1.37
C TRP A 85 -5.26 -0.14 -1.91
N VAL A 86 -5.14 0.06 -3.21
CA VAL A 86 -3.84 0.22 -3.88
C VAL A 86 -3.70 1.65 -4.38
N ILE A 87 -2.74 2.39 -3.84
CA ILE A 87 -2.40 3.72 -4.35
C ILE A 87 -1.39 3.57 -5.47
N ARG A 88 -1.70 4.18 -6.61
CA ARG A 88 -0.77 4.37 -7.71
C ARG A 88 -0.30 5.82 -7.75
N LEU A 89 0.85 6.05 -8.33
CA LEU A 89 1.41 7.39 -8.50
C LEU A 89 2.21 7.44 -9.80
N ASP A 90 2.10 8.52 -10.56
CA ASP A 90 2.97 8.75 -11.72
C ASP A 90 4.44 8.46 -11.36
N PRO A 91 5.15 7.56 -12.09
CA PRO A 91 6.50 7.15 -11.75
C PRO A 91 7.51 8.31 -11.70
N GLU A 92 7.35 9.35 -12.53
CA GLU A 92 8.21 10.54 -12.49
C GLU A 92 7.96 11.36 -11.21
N GLU A 93 6.69 11.50 -10.81
CA GLU A 93 6.32 12.12 -9.54
C GLU A 93 6.87 11.33 -8.36
N LEU A 94 6.78 10.00 -8.42
CA LEU A 94 7.33 9.10 -7.42
C LEU A 94 8.85 9.28 -7.30
N ALA A 95 9.57 9.26 -8.43
CA ALA A 95 11.01 9.47 -8.46
C ALA A 95 11.42 10.81 -7.84
N ARG A 96 10.70 11.90 -8.17
CA ARG A 96 10.92 13.22 -7.56
C ARG A 96 10.75 13.19 -6.04
N ARG A 97 9.69 12.56 -5.55
CA ARG A 97 9.42 12.44 -4.10
C ARG A 97 10.50 11.66 -3.37
N LEU A 98 10.93 10.55 -3.94
CA LEU A 98 11.98 9.71 -3.34
C LEU A 98 13.33 10.43 -3.34
N ALA A 99 13.72 11.05 -4.46
CA ALA A 99 14.94 11.85 -4.55
C ALA A 99 14.96 12.99 -3.52
N SER A 100 13.85 13.73 -3.37
CA SER A 100 13.73 14.81 -2.38
C SER A 100 13.84 14.33 -0.92
N ARG A 101 13.59 13.05 -0.67
CA ARG A 101 13.76 12.40 0.65
C ARG A 101 15.14 11.80 0.86
N GLY A 102 16.06 11.98 -0.09
CA GLY A 102 17.44 11.49 0.00
C GLY A 102 17.61 9.99 -0.30
N TYR A 103 16.64 9.37 -1.00
CA TYR A 103 16.82 7.98 -1.42
C TYR A 103 17.99 7.84 -2.40
N PRO A 104 18.81 6.76 -2.30
CA PRO A 104 19.84 6.48 -3.29
C PRO A 104 19.26 6.37 -4.71
N THR A 105 20.02 6.84 -5.71
CA THR A 105 19.57 6.85 -7.12
C THR A 105 19.13 5.47 -7.60
N ALA A 106 19.84 4.42 -7.22
CA ALA A 106 19.47 3.03 -7.56
C ALA A 106 18.07 2.68 -7.02
N LYS A 107 17.78 3.07 -5.77
CA LYS A 107 16.48 2.82 -5.14
C LYS A 107 15.35 3.66 -5.75
N VAL A 108 15.65 4.89 -6.14
CA VAL A 108 14.70 5.74 -6.89
C VAL A 108 14.31 5.05 -8.19
N ARG A 109 15.29 4.56 -8.94
CA ARG A 109 15.10 3.87 -10.21
C ARG A 109 14.30 2.58 -10.04
N GLU A 110 14.66 1.74 -9.08
CA GLU A 110 13.95 0.49 -8.79
C GLU A 110 12.46 0.74 -8.49
N ASN A 111 12.16 1.72 -7.62
CA ASN A 111 10.77 2.04 -7.30
C ASN A 111 10.03 2.66 -8.50
N PHE A 112 10.71 3.45 -9.33
CA PHE A 112 10.15 3.98 -10.58
C PHE A 112 9.74 2.84 -11.51
N GLU A 113 10.66 1.91 -11.79
CA GLU A 113 10.41 0.76 -12.66
C GLU A 113 9.30 -0.13 -12.10
N ALA A 114 9.32 -0.44 -10.80
CA ALA A 114 8.30 -1.24 -10.14
C ALA A 114 6.90 -0.60 -10.22
N GLU A 115 6.81 0.72 -10.09
CA GLU A 115 5.55 1.44 -10.22
C GLU A 115 5.06 1.46 -11.67
N ALA A 116 5.97 1.67 -12.65
CA ALA A 116 5.62 1.72 -14.07
C ALA A 116 5.02 0.39 -14.58
N ILE A 117 5.52 -0.75 -14.07
CA ILE A 117 5.04 -2.09 -14.46
C ILE A 117 4.04 -2.71 -13.47
N ASP A 118 3.46 -1.91 -12.56
CA ASP A 118 2.35 -2.33 -11.70
C ASP A 118 2.64 -3.48 -10.72
N ILE A 119 3.88 -3.75 -10.33
CA ILE A 119 4.25 -4.93 -9.53
C ILE A 119 3.30 -5.11 -8.33
N ILE A 120 3.16 -4.12 -7.46
CA ILE A 120 2.34 -4.24 -6.24
C ILE A 120 0.84 -4.38 -6.58
N LEU A 121 0.37 -3.73 -7.64
CA LEU A 121 -1.01 -3.91 -8.09
C LEU A 121 -1.26 -5.35 -8.55
N GLN A 122 -0.36 -5.93 -9.36
CA GLN A 122 -0.49 -7.30 -9.83
C GLN A 122 -0.45 -8.31 -8.67
N GLU A 123 0.45 -8.13 -7.72
CA GLU A 123 0.53 -8.95 -6.51
C GLU A 123 -0.73 -8.86 -5.65
N ALA A 124 -1.30 -7.67 -5.51
CA ALA A 124 -2.54 -7.46 -4.77
C ALA A 124 -3.75 -8.05 -5.50
N LEU A 125 -3.83 -7.91 -6.85
CA LEU A 125 -4.90 -8.50 -7.66
C LEU A 125 -4.93 -10.04 -7.56
N ALA A 126 -3.76 -10.67 -7.46
CA ALA A 126 -3.67 -12.13 -7.29
C ALA A 126 -4.23 -12.62 -5.94
N ARG A 127 -4.43 -11.73 -4.96
CA ARG A 127 -4.80 -12.08 -3.58
C ARG A 127 -6.18 -11.56 -3.17
N PHE A 128 -6.61 -10.42 -3.71
CA PHE A 128 -7.82 -9.73 -3.26
C PHE A 128 -8.87 -9.63 -4.36
N PRO A 129 -9.97 -10.38 -4.28
CA PRO A 129 -11.12 -10.19 -5.17
C PRO A 129 -11.81 -8.84 -4.91
N ARG A 130 -11.69 -8.30 -3.69
CA ARG A 130 -12.20 -6.97 -3.30
C ARG A 130 -11.03 -6.00 -3.24
N LEU A 131 -10.74 -5.36 -4.36
CA LEU A 131 -9.63 -4.43 -4.50
C LEU A 131 -10.09 -3.15 -5.18
N VAL A 132 -9.66 -2.02 -4.65
CA VAL A 132 -9.83 -0.70 -5.26
C VAL A 132 -8.45 -0.11 -5.52
N GLN A 133 -8.21 0.29 -6.76
CA GLN A 133 -7.00 0.99 -7.16
C GLN A 133 -7.33 2.43 -7.55
N ARG A 134 -6.54 3.39 -7.10
CA ARG A 134 -6.71 4.82 -7.43
C ARG A 134 -5.37 5.49 -7.71
N ASP A 135 -5.38 6.39 -8.70
CA ASP A 135 -4.25 7.27 -8.99
C ASP A 135 -4.25 8.48 -8.03
N GLY A 136 -3.18 8.62 -7.28
CA GLY A 136 -2.94 9.73 -6.35
C GLY A 136 -2.20 10.93 -6.94
N THR A 137 -1.81 10.89 -8.23
CA THR A 137 -0.90 11.88 -8.84
C THR A 137 -1.40 13.31 -8.71
N ARG A 138 -2.68 13.53 -9.01
CA ARG A 138 -3.31 14.87 -9.03
C ARG A 138 -4.38 15.05 -7.96
N ARG A 139 -4.43 14.15 -6.96
CA ARG A 139 -5.44 14.22 -5.89
C ARG A 139 -4.85 14.75 -4.60
N SER A 140 -5.61 15.58 -3.91
CA SER A 140 -5.33 15.84 -2.49
C SER A 140 -5.56 14.56 -1.68
N PRO A 141 -4.98 14.45 -0.48
CA PRO A 141 -5.19 13.29 0.38
C PRO A 141 -6.68 13.04 0.68
N GLU A 142 -7.46 14.11 0.89
CA GLU A 142 -8.89 14.02 1.15
C GLU A 142 -9.66 13.53 -0.09
N ALA A 143 -9.33 14.06 -1.28
CA ALA A 143 -9.95 13.62 -2.53
C ALA A 143 -9.61 12.16 -2.84
N LEU A 144 -8.37 11.73 -2.54
CA LEU A 144 -7.94 10.35 -2.70
C LEU A 144 -8.68 9.43 -1.73
N TYR A 145 -8.79 9.81 -0.45
CA TYR A 145 -9.57 9.07 0.53
C TYR A 145 -11.02 8.90 0.09
N LYS A 146 -11.66 9.99 -0.37
CA LYS A 146 -13.02 9.95 -0.87
C LYS A 146 -13.17 8.98 -2.04
N ALA A 147 -12.23 9.02 -3.00
CA ALA A 147 -12.25 8.12 -4.15
C ALA A 147 -12.17 6.63 -3.78
N PHE A 148 -11.50 6.29 -2.67
CA PHE A 148 -11.51 4.94 -2.10
C PHE A 148 -12.80 4.65 -1.31
N ALA A 149 -13.21 5.59 -0.47
CA ALA A 149 -14.31 5.40 0.48
C ALA A 149 -15.68 5.32 -0.19
N ASP A 150 -15.87 6.01 -1.33
CA ASP A 150 -17.11 5.99 -2.11
C ASP A 150 -17.38 4.60 -2.74
N VAL A 151 -16.36 3.74 -2.81
CA VAL A 151 -16.52 2.36 -3.27
C VAL A 151 -16.88 1.46 -2.08
N GLY A 152 -18.05 0.88 -2.13
CA GLY A 152 -18.52 -0.05 -1.08
C GLY A 152 -17.79 -1.39 -1.17
N LEU A 153 -16.64 -1.52 -0.49
CA LEU A 153 -15.83 -2.75 -0.50
C LEU A 153 -16.61 -4.03 -0.17
N GLU A 154 -17.62 -3.93 0.71
CA GLU A 154 -18.43 -5.08 1.11
C GLU A 154 -19.30 -5.62 -0.03
N SER A 155 -19.75 -4.76 -0.92
CA SER A 155 -20.59 -5.10 -2.07
C SER A 155 -19.78 -5.35 -3.35
N LEU A 156 -18.47 -5.12 -3.33
CA LEU A 156 -17.62 -5.23 -4.49
C LEU A 156 -17.48 -6.69 -4.96
N LYS A 157 -17.87 -6.97 -6.20
CA LYS A 157 -17.85 -8.32 -6.80
C LYS A 157 -16.61 -8.57 -7.67
N ALA A 158 -15.93 -7.52 -8.08
CA ALA A 158 -14.71 -7.55 -8.88
C ALA A 158 -13.85 -6.33 -8.52
N PRO A 159 -12.54 -6.35 -8.81
CA PRO A 159 -11.67 -5.20 -8.61
C PRO A 159 -12.19 -3.95 -9.32
N ASP A 160 -12.15 -2.81 -8.64
CA ASP A 160 -12.47 -1.49 -9.17
C ASP A 160 -11.16 -0.74 -9.45
N LEU A 161 -10.81 -0.71 -10.72
CA LEU A 161 -9.54 -0.18 -11.20
C LEU A 161 -9.76 1.12 -11.98
N GLU A 162 -9.06 2.16 -11.59
CA GLU A 162 -8.94 3.37 -12.38
C GLU A 162 -7.92 3.11 -13.50
N PRO A 163 -8.24 3.42 -14.79
CA PRO A 163 -7.31 3.20 -15.89
C PRO A 163 -6.03 4.02 -15.71
N VAL A 164 -4.91 3.34 -15.57
CA VAL A 164 -3.57 3.94 -15.48
C VAL A 164 -2.61 3.02 -16.22
N ASP A 165 -1.85 3.58 -17.15
CA ASP A 165 -0.78 2.88 -17.87
C ASP A 165 0.42 3.82 -17.98
N TRP A 166 1.56 3.37 -17.46
CA TRP A 166 2.83 4.09 -17.50
C TRP A 166 3.96 3.26 -18.10
N THR A 167 3.63 2.14 -18.76
CA THR A 167 4.63 1.25 -19.37
C THR A 167 5.42 1.94 -20.49
N ASP A 168 4.89 2.98 -21.09
CA ASP A 168 5.56 3.82 -22.08
C ASP A 168 6.68 4.71 -21.51
N ARG A 169 6.84 4.71 -20.18
CA ARG A 169 7.84 5.52 -19.47
C ARG A 169 9.12 4.77 -19.08
N LEU A 170 9.22 3.49 -19.45
CA LEU A 170 10.39 2.64 -19.16
C LEU A 170 11.59 2.87 -20.07
#